data_98b04cb578968bc9cd07532069780f0e
#
_entry.id   98b04cb578968bc9cd07532069780f0e
#
_cell.length_a   1.000
_cell.length_b   1.000
_cell.length_c   1.000
_cell.angle_alpha   90.00
_cell.angle_beta   90.00
_cell.angle_gamma   90.00
#
_symmetry.space_group_name_H-M   'P 1'
#
loop_
_entity.id
_entity.type
_entity.pdbx_description
1 polymer ?
#
loop_
_entity_poly.entity_id
_entity_poly.type
_entity_poly.pdbx_seq_one_letter_code
_entity_poly.pdbx_strand_id
1 'polypeptide(L)'
;MKEIYEPKFVEQLFDKMSSSYSKMNYITSFGFSERWRRQCVEEIGIEKGKTVVDLMTGMGECWKHILKKSDKNSILIGLDFSTEMANRAEKNKLNFKDSKIEILKENVFENSIDKQSADFVISGFGLKTFNEQQLGELATEINRILKPNGKFSLIDVSVPKSKFLKPFYMFYLKKIIPILGKLFLGSPETYKMLGVYTEEFGNSRNVYQIFNRPEFKVEYVEYFYGCATGIKGIKIK
;
A
#
# COMPACT_ATOMS: atom_id res chain seq x y z
N MET A 1 4.55 -19.06 12.14
CA MET A 1 4.55 -17.79 11.35
C MET A 1 5.83 -17.03 11.70
N LYS A 2 6.50 -16.35 10.76
CA LYS A 2 7.62 -15.47 11.14
C LYS A 2 7.05 -14.30 11.93
N GLU A 3 7.68 -13.92 13.05
CA GLU A 3 7.27 -12.82 13.93
C GLU A 3 7.02 -11.50 13.20
N ILE A 4 7.77 -11.24 12.12
CA ILE A 4 7.65 -10.01 11.32
C ILE A 4 6.28 -9.84 10.63
N TYR A 5 5.47 -10.89 10.49
CA TYR A 5 4.14 -10.85 9.89
C TYR A 5 3.00 -10.85 10.93
N GLU A 6 3.35 -10.88 12.23
CA GLU A 6 2.36 -10.79 13.28
C GLU A 6 1.72 -9.39 13.30
N PRO A 7 0.38 -9.27 13.29
CA PRO A 7 -0.29 -7.97 13.21
C PRO A 7 0.19 -6.98 14.26
N LYS A 8 0.36 -7.43 15.51
CA LYS A 8 0.84 -6.58 16.60
C LYS A 8 2.27 -6.06 16.38
N PHE A 9 3.15 -6.88 15.80
CA PHE A 9 4.52 -6.44 15.46
C PHE A 9 4.48 -5.37 14.36
N VAL A 10 3.67 -5.61 13.31
CA VAL A 10 3.52 -4.68 12.18
C VAL A 10 2.92 -3.35 12.64
N GLU A 11 1.87 -3.39 13.48
CA GLU A 11 1.25 -2.20 14.08
C GLU A 11 2.29 -1.35 14.83
N GLN A 12 3.00 -1.96 15.79
CA GLN A 12 4.03 -1.27 16.57
C GLN A 12 5.15 -0.69 15.71
N LEU A 13 5.53 -1.37 14.63
CA LEU A 13 6.53 -0.88 13.70
C LEU A 13 6.06 0.40 13.01
N PHE A 14 4.84 0.41 12.47
CA PHE A 14 4.28 1.58 11.78
C PHE A 14 3.93 2.72 12.73
N ASP A 15 3.47 2.43 13.94
CA ASP A 15 3.28 3.44 14.98
C ASP A 15 4.58 4.20 15.27
N LYS A 16 5.70 3.47 15.47
CA LYS A 16 7.03 4.08 15.69
C LYS A 16 7.53 4.87 14.48
N MET A 17 7.21 4.45 13.27
CA MET A 17 7.64 5.12 12.03
C MET A 17 6.79 6.35 11.68
N SER A 18 5.57 6.43 12.16
CA SER A 18 4.54 7.38 11.70
C SER A 18 5.04 8.83 11.63
N SER A 19 5.84 9.27 12.62
CA SER A 19 6.31 10.67 12.72
C SER A 19 7.21 11.12 11.56
N SER A 20 7.89 10.20 10.90
CA SER A 20 8.90 10.49 9.89
C SER A 20 8.64 9.80 8.55
N TYR A 21 7.66 8.88 8.51
CA TYR A 21 7.44 7.93 7.43
C TYR A 21 7.34 8.57 6.04
N SER A 22 6.42 9.50 5.82
CA SER A 22 6.23 10.11 4.49
C SER A 22 7.46 10.90 4.04
N LYS A 23 8.05 11.68 4.95
CA LYS A 23 9.24 12.49 4.64
C LYS A 23 10.43 11.60 4.28
N MET A 24 10.65 10.54 5.06
CA MET A 24 11.73 9.59 4.78
C MET A 24 11.51 8.84 3.48
N ASN A 25 10.31 8.30 3.27
CA ASN A 25 9.99 7.61 2.02
C ASN A 25 10.21 8.50 0.79
N TYR A 26 9.82 9.77 0.87
CA TYR A 26 10.05 10.72 -0.22
C TYR A 26 11.54 10.94 -0.47
N ILE A 27 12.31 11.26 0.58
CA ILE A 27 13.75 11.55 0.48
C ILE A 27 14.52 10.30 0.03
N THR A 28 14.33 9.16 0.73
CA THR A 28 15.08 7.93 0.46
C THR A 28 14.66 7.25 -0.84
N SER A 29 13.51 7.56 -1.39
CA SER A 29 13.12 7.08 -2.72
C SER A 29 13.43 8.09 -3.83
N PHE A 30 14.06 9.24 -3.52
CA PHE A 30 14.25 10.33 -4.51
C PHE A 30 12.94 10.74 -5.19
N GLY A 31 11.82 10.70 -4.43
CA GLY A 31 10.48 10.98 -4.93
C GLY A 31 9.81 9.84 -5.71
N PHE A 32 10.49 8.71 -5.91
CA PHE A 32 9.89 7.57 -6.61
C PHE A 32 8.69 6.96 -5.87
N SER A 33 8.67 6.98 -4.53
CA SER A 33 7.52 6.51 -3.75
C SER A 33 6.23 7.24 -4.12
N GLU A 34 6.33 8.55 -4.32
CA GLU A 34 5.23 9.39 -4.76
C GLU A 34 4.80 9.10 -6.20
N ARG A 35 5.79 8.94 -7.10
CA ARG A 35 5.53 8.56 -8.50
C ARG A 35 4.82 7.21 -8.59
N TRP A 36 5.25 6.22 -7.81
CA TRP A 36 4.66 4.88 -7.84
C TRP A 36 3.23 4.87 -7.27
N ARG A 37 2.95 5.61 -6.18
CA ARG A 37 1.57 5.78 -5.69
C ARG A 37 0.67 6.40 -6.73
N ARG A 38 1.14 7.45 -7.42
CA ARG A 38 0.40 8.04 -8.53
C ARG A 38 0.12 7.02 -9.63
N GLN A 39 1.12 6.27 -10.06
CA GLN A 39 0.96 5.22 -11.09
C GLN A 39 -0.03 4.14 -10.63
N CYS A 40 0.04 3.69 -9.37
CA CYS A 40 -0.91 2.75 -8.80
C CYS A 40 -2.36 3.23 -8.95
N VAL A 41 -2.61 4.49 -8.64
CA VAL A 41 -3.95 5.12 -8.79
C VAL A 41 -4.36 5.25 -10.26
N GLU A 42 -3.42 5.58 -11.15
CA GLU A 42 -3.68 5.77 -12.58
C GLU A 42 -4.02 4.45 -13.30
N GLU A 43 -3.52 3.29 -12.82
CA GLU A 43 -3.70 1.97 -13.46
C GLU A 43 -5.16 1.51 -13.58
N ILE A 44 -6.05 1.96 -12.71
CA ILE A 44 -7.44 1.48 -12.66
C ILE A 44 -8.47 2.49 -13.16
N GLY A 45 -8.05 3.70 -13.53
CA GLY A 45 -8.92 4.70 -14.14
C GLY A 45 -10.11 5.06 -13.25
N ILE A 46 -9.85 5.61 -12.05
CA ILE A 46 -10.90 6.05 -11.12
C ILE A 46 -11.82 7.05 -11.80
N GLU A 47 -13.11 6.89 -11.58
CA GLU A 47 -14.20 7.71 -12.11
C GLU A 47 -14.85 8.55 -11.02
N LYS A 48 -15.51 9.65 -11.42
CA LYS A 48 -16.28 10.53 -10.54
C LYS A 48 -17.52 9.84 -9.97
N GLY A 49 -17.96 10.24 -8.77
CA GLY A 49 -19.16 9.70 -8.12
C GLY A 49 -19.00 8.26 -7.60
N LYS A 50 -17.78 7.77 -7.50
CA LYS A 50 -17.47 6.39 -7.13
C LYS A 50 -16.92 6.27 -5.71
N THR A 51 -17.05 5.07 -5.14
CA THR A 51 -16.46 4.72 -3.85
C THR A 51 -15.09 4.08 -4.07
N VAL A 52 -14.07 4.65 -3.45
CA VAL A 52 -12.69 4.16 -3.47
C VAL A 52 -12.29 3.73 -2.06
N VAL A 53 -11.74 2.54 -1.90
CA VAL A 53 -11.16 2.05 -0.65
C VAL A 53 -9.65 2.02 -0.80
N ASP A 54 -8.94 2.73 0.09
CA ASP A 54 -7.48 2.72 0.21
C ASP A 54 -7.09 1.84 1.40
N LEU A 55 -6.73 0.59 1.12
CA LEU A 55 -6.35 -0.41 2.13
C LEU A 55 -4.91 -0.18 2.58
N MET A 56 -4.64 -0.33 3.88
CA MET A 56 -3.36 0.00 4.51
C MET A 56 -2.96 1.43 4.13
N THR A 57 -3.91 2.36 4.32
CA THR A 57 -3.83 3.73 3.80
C THR A 57 -2.68 4.54 4.39
N GLY A 58 -2.12 4.10 5.52
CA GLY A 58 -1.12 4.85 6.25
C GLY A 58 -1.65 6.21 6.69
N MET A 59 -0.95 7.27 6.31
CA MET A 59 -1.37 8.65 6.60
C MET A 59 -2.18 9.27 5.46
N GLY A 60 -2.66 8.46 4.49
CA GLY A 60 -3.39 8.92 3.32
C GLY A 60 -2.50 9.39 2.17
N GLU A 61 -1.36 8.76 1.96
CA GLU A 61 -0.40 9.20 0.94
C GLU A 61 -0.89 9.01 -0.49
N CYS A 62 -1.85 8.11 -0.74
CA CYS A 62 -2.48 7.95 -2.05
C CYS A 62 -3.61 8.99 -2.31
N TRP A 63 -4.16 9.61 -1.25
CA TRP A 63 -5.38 10.39 -1.32
C TRP A 63 -5.34 11.53 -2.30
N LYS A 64 -4.24 12.29 -2.37
CA LYS A 64 -4.12 13.40 -3.33
C LYS A 64 -4.24 12.95 -4.80
N HIS A 65 -3.84 11.72 -5.11
CA HIS A 65 -3.97 11.17 -6.45
C HIS A 65 -5.37 10.66 -6.73
N ILE A 66 -6.00 10.00 -5.72
CA ILE A 66 -7.38 9.53 -5.77
C ILE A 66 -8.32 10.71 -5.94
N LEU A 67 -8.20 11.72 -5.06
CA LEU A 67 -9.10 12.87 -5.02
C LEU A 67 -9.00 13.78 -6.25
N LYS A 68 -7.86 13.80 -6.94
CA LYS A 68 -7.74 14.47 -8.25
C LYS A 68 -8.62 13.84 -9.34
N LYS A 69 -9.02 12.57 -9.18
CA LYS A 69 -9.90 11.85 -10.12
C LYS A 69 -11.35 11.80 -9.63
N SER A 70 -11.57 12.16 -8.38
CA SER A 70 -12.87 12.15 -7.69
C SER A 70 -13.60 13.49 -7.82
N ASP A 71 -14.85 13.52 -7.39
CA ASP A 71 -15.65 14.72 -7.23
C ASP A 71 -16.37 14.72 -5.87
N LYS A 72 -17.22 15.73 -5.62
CA LYS A 72 -17.99 15.88 -4.36
C LYS A 72 -18.95 14.72 -4.05
N ASN A 73 -19.29 13.88 -5.05
CA ASN A 73 -20.16 12.72 -4.88
C ASN A 73 -19.37 11.44 -4.61
N SER A 74 -18.06 11.49 -4.84
CA SER A 74 -17.17 10.34 -4.57
C SER A 74 -16.95 10.19 -3.07
N ILE A 75 -16.73 8.93 -2.63
CA ILE A 75 -16.43 8.58 -1.25
C ILE A 75 -15.06 7.91 -1.24
N LEU A 76 -14.17 8.36 -0.38
CA LEU A 76 -12.89 7.73 -0.11
C LEU A 76 -12.91 7.13 1.29
N ILE A 77 -12.69 5.82 1.39
CA ILE A 77 -12.54 5.11 2.66
C ILE A 77 -11.08 4.74 2.80
N GLY A 78 -10.39 5.28 3.81
CA GLY A 78 -9.04 4.91 4.18
C GLY A 78 -9.08 3.95 5.35
N LEU A 79 -8.48 2.77 5.20
CA LEU A 79 -8.43 1.76 6.24
C LEU A 79 -6.98 1.50 6.67
N ASP A 80 -6.70 1.64 7.96
CA ASP A 80 -5.41 1.29 8.55
C ASP A 80 -5.60 0.88 10.01
N PHE A 81 -4.88 -0.13 10.47
CA PHE A 81 -5.00 -0.60 11.86
C PHE A 81 -4.04 0.10 12.82
N SER A 82 -2.97 0.74 12.32
CA SER A 82 -2.03 1.51 13.13
C SER A 82 -2.71 2.76 13.68
N THR A 83 -2.70 2.88 15.01
CA THR A 83 -3.30 4.03 15.69
C THR A 83 -2.66 5.35 15.29
N GLU A 84 -1.33 5.36 15.23
CA GLU A 84 -0.59 6.59 14.90
C GLU A 84 -0.73 6.97 13.42
N MET A 85 -0.79 5.98 12.51
CA MET A 85 -1.06 6.25 11.10
C MET A 85 -2.47 6.82 10.90
N ALA A 86 -3.50 6.22 11.50
CA ALA A 86 -4.87 6.71 11.43
C ALA A 86 -5.02 8.12 12.00
N ASN A 87 -4.38 8.42 13.15
CA ASN A 87 -4.37 9.77 13.74
C ASN A 87 -3.74 10.82 12.81
N ARG A 88 -2.73 10.43 12.05
CA ARG A 88 -2.10 11.32 11.05
C ARG A 88 -2.94 11.45 9.80
N ALA A 89 -3.63 10.39 9.39
CA ALA A 89 -4.60 10.41 8.31
C ALA A 89 -5.73 11.41 8.62
N GLU A 90 -6.26 11.43 9.87
CA GLU A 90 -7.26 12.42 10.31
C GLU A 90 -6.74 13.86 10.19
N LYS A 91 -5.48 14.09 10.53
CA LYS A 91 -4.87 15.43 10.33
C LYS A 91 -4.70 15.76 8.84
N ASN A 92 -4.29 14.77 8.02
CA ASN A 92 -4.14 14.97 6.58
C ASN A 92 -5.48 15.25 5.89
N LYS A 93 -6.57 14.63 6.35
CA LYS A 93 -7.93 14.85 5.86
C LYS A 93 -8.33 16.33 5.88
N LEU A 94 -7.82 17.11 6.82
CA LEU A 94 -8.09 18.55 6.91
C LEU A 94 -7.61 19.33 5.67
N ASN A 95 -6.69 18.78 4.88
CA ASN A 95 -6.24 19.37 3.62
C ASN A 95 -7.23 19.16 2.46
N PHE A 96 -8.27 18.32 2.66
CA PHE A 96 -9.25 17.89 1.63
C PHE A 96 -10.69 18.17 2.07
N LYS A 97 -10.97 19.39 2.55
CA LYS A 97 -12.24 19.77 3.20
C LYS A 97 -13.49 19.55 2.33
N ASP A 98 -13.33 19.63 1.02
CA ASP A 98 -14.45 19.47 0.07
C ASP A 98 -14.66 18.00 -0.36
N SER A 99 -13.90 17.06 0.22
CA SER A 99 -13.95 15.65 -0.13
C SER A 99 -14.59 14.84 1.00
N LYS A 100 -15.37 13.83 0.64
CA LYS A 100 -15.93 12.87 1.59
C LYS A 100 -14.90 11.78 1.86
N ILE A 101 -14.20 11.88 2.99
CA ILE A 101 -13.20 10.91 3.43
C ILE A 101 -13.67 10.29 4.74
N GLU A 102 -13.73 8.99 4.79
CA GLU A 102 -13.95 8.20 5.99
C GLU A 102 -12.67 7.46 6.36
N ILE A 103 -12.33 7.39 7.64
CA ILE A 103 -11.13 6.70 8.11
C ILE A 103 -11.58 5.61 9.09
N LEU A 104 -11.24 4.37 8.75
CA LEU A 104 -11.51 3.20 9.57
C LEU A 104 -10.19 2.74 10.21
N LYS A 105 -10.15 2.79 11.53
CA LYS A 105 -9.02 2.24 12.31
C LYS A 105 -9.31 0.78 12.64
N GLU A 106 -9.16 -0.07 11.64
CA GLU A 106 -9.53 -1.48 11.71
C GLU A 106 -8.50 -2.35 10.99
N ASN A 107 -8.48 -3.64 11.34
CA ASN A 107 -7.66 -4.62 10.64
C ASN A 107 -8.28 -4.93 9.27
N VAL A 108 -7.45 -5.03 8.22
CA VAL A 108 -7.92 -5.35 6.87
C VAL A 108 -8.67 -6.67 6.76
N PHE A 109 -8.41 -7.62 7.66
CA PHE A 109 -9.10 -8.92 7.70
C PHE A 109 -10.36 -8.93 8.57
N GLU A 110 -10.56 -7.91 9.40
CA GLU A 110 -11.68 -7.76 10.32
C GLU A 110 -12.15 -6.30 10.29
N ASN A 111 -12.88 -5.92 9.23
CA ASN A 111 -13.30 -4.54 9.03
C ASN A 111 -14.79 -4.43 8.74
N SER A 112 -15.31 -3.23 8.98
CA SER A 112 -16.73 -2.88 8.86
C SER A 112 -17.16 -2.46 7.44
N ILE A 113 -16.27 -2.49 6.45
CA ILE A 113 -16.62 -2.14 5.06
C ILE A 113 -17.63 -3.14 4.52
N ASP A 114 -18.75 -2.65 4.03
CA ASP A 114 -19.81 -3.48 3.48
C ASP A 114 -19.36 -4.28 2.26
N LYS A 115 -19.89 -5.50 2.13
CA LYS A 115 -19.67 -6.30 0.91
C LYS A 115 -20.21 -5.57 -0.32
N GLN A 116 -19.47 -5.66 -1.44
CA GLN A 116 -19.88 -5.08 -2.73
C GLN A 116 -20.21 -3.58 -2.62
N SER A 117 -19.45 -2.83 -1.83
CA SER A 117 -19.65 -1.40 -1.62
C SER A 117 -18.66 -0.52 -2.41
N ALA A 118 -17.46 -1.04 -2.72
CA ALA A 118 -16.42 -0.30 -3.41
C ALA A 118 -16.43 -0.51 -4.92
N ASP A 119 -16.27 0.57 -5.66
CA ASP A 119 -16.01 0.54 -7.11
C ASP A 119 -14.52 0.32 -7.40
N PHE A 120 -13.64 0.83 -6.50
CA PHE A 120 -12.19 0.73 -6.62
C PHE A 120 -11.54 0.39 -5.28
N VAL A 121 -10.51 -0.47 -5.32
CA VAL A 121 -9.64 -0.76 -4.17
C VAL A 121 -8.19 -0.48 -4.55
N ILE A 122 -7.49 0.25 -3.69
CA ILE A 122 -6.07 0.61 -3.87
C ILE A 122 -5.29 0.19 -2.62
N SER A 123 -4.02 -0.14 -2.81
CA SER A 123 -3.04 -0.20 -1.72
C SER A 123 -1.66 0.17 -2.20
N GLY A 124 -1.04 1.13 -1.53
CA GLY A 124 0.32 1.58 -1.78
C GLY A 124 1.29 1.21 -0.67
N PHE A 125 2.10 0.16 -0.88
CA PHE A 125 3.19 -0.27 -0.01
C PHE A 125 2.80 -1.04 1.27
N GLY A 126 1.68 -1.78 1.21
CA GLY A 126 1.24 -2.67 2.28
C GLY A 126 1.52 -4.16 2.07
N LEU A 127 1.70 -4.60 0.81
CA LEU A 127 1.75 -6.04 0.45
C LEU A 127 2.89 -6.82 1.12
N LYS A 128 4.07 -6.21 1.26
CA LYS A 128 5.26 -6.85 1.81
C LYS A 128 5.16 -7.20 3.30
N THR A 129 4.15 -6.68 3.99
CA THR A 129 3.91 -6.96 5.41
C THR A 129 3.04 -8.19 5.65
N PHE A 130 2.63 -8.86 4.59
CA PHE A 130 1.83 -10.07 4.63
C PHE A 130 2.63 -11.31 4.20
N ASN A 131 2.39 -12.42 4.89
CA ASN A 131 2.81 -13.74 4.42
C ASN A 131 1.85 -14.26 3.34
N GLU A 132 2.14 -15.44 2.78
CA GLU A 132 1.36 -16.02 1.68
C GLU A 132 -0.09 -16.32 2.06
N GLN A 133 -0.34 -16.83 3.27
CA GLN A 133 -1.69 -17.06 3.76
C GLN A 133 -2.47 -15.76 3.87
N GLN A 134 -1.89 -14.74 4.49
CA GLN A 134 -2.49 -13.41 4.63
C GLN A 134 -2.75 -12.74 3.28
N LEU A 135 -1.88 -12.92 2.28
CA LEU A 135 -2.15 -12.47 0.91
C LEU A 135 -3.36 -13.18 0.29
N GLY A 136 -3.57 -14.45 0.63
CA GLY A 136 -4.77 -15.21 0.24
C GLY A 136 -6.05 -14.67 0.91
N GLU A 137 -5.97 -14.31 2.18
CA GLU A 137 -7.06 -13.68 2.93
C GLU A 137 -7.35 -12.28 2.38
N LEU A 138 -6.31 -11.49 2.04
CA LEU A 138 -6.44 -10.18 1.40
C LEU A 138 -7.16 -10.27 0.04
N ALA A 139 -6.86 -11.29 -0.77
CA ALA A 139 -7.55 -11.50 -2.03
C ALA A 139 -9.05 -11.80 -1.82
N THR A 140 -9.37 -12.59 -0.79
CA THR A 140 -10.76 -12.89 -0.42
C THR A 140 -11.47 -11.64 0.07
N GLU A 141 -10.80 -10.81 0.87
CA GLU A 141 -11.35 -9.58 1.38
C GLU A 141 -11.59 -8.53 0.29
N ILE A 142 -10.64 -8.36 -0.63
CA ILE A 142 -10.83 -7.48 -1.80
C ILE A 142 -12.00 -7.95 -2.66
N ASN A 143 -12.17 -9.28 -2.82
CA ASN A 143 -13.35 -9.82 -3.51
C ASN A 143 -14.65 -9.52 -2.77
N ARG A 144 -14.66 -9.58 -1.45
CA ARG A 144 -15.83 -9.24 -0.63
C ARG A 144 -16.25 -7.78 -0.81
N ILE A 145 -15.28 -6.86 -0.71
CA ILE A 145 -15.50 -5.41 -0.74
C ILE A 145 -15.90 -4.91 -2.13
N LEU A 146 -15.25 -5.40 -3.19
CA LEU A 146 -15.49 -4.93 -4.55
C LEU A 146 -16.88 -5.29 -5.05
N LYS A 147 -17.53 -4.32 -5.71
CA LYS A 147 -18.70 -4.56 -6.56
C LYS A 147 -18.33 -5.45 -7.76
N PRO A 148 -19.29 -6.14 -8.40
CA PRO A 148 -19.06 -6.72 -9.72
C PRO A 148 -18.50 -5.67 -10.70
N ASN A 149 -17.49 -6.03 -11.47
CA ASN A 149 -16.70 -5.14 -12.35
C ASN A 149 -15.89 -4.05 -11.61
N GLY A 150 -15.85 -4.07 -10.28
CA GLY A 150 -14.95 -3.21 -9.50
C GLY A 150 -13.49 -3.54 -9.78
N LYS A 151 -12.63 -2.55 -9.70
CA LYS A 151 -11.20 -2.67 -10.05
C LYS A 151 -10.31 -2.50 -8.84
N PHE A 152 -9.13 -3.12 -8.87
CA PHE A 152 -8.12 -2.93 -7.84
C PHE A 152 -6.74 -2.69 -8.41
N SER A 153 -5.89 -2.00 -7.65
CA SER A 153 -4.47 -1.79 -7.92
C SER A 153 -3.68 -1.82 -6.62
N LEU A 154 -2.73 -2.73 -6.53
CA LEU A 154 -1.90 -2.95 -5.36
C LEU A 154 -0.44 -2.89 -5.78
N ILE A 155 0.38 -2.11 -5.06
CA ILE A 155 1.79 -1.91 -5.40
C ILE A 155 2.67 -2.00 -4.16
N ASP A 156 3.89 -2.52 -4.33
CA ASP A 156 4.92 -2.45 -3.29
C ASP A 156 6.33 -2.29 -3.85
N VAL A 157 7.24 -1.85 -2.97
CA VAL A 157 8.68 -1.82 -3.21
C VAL A 157 9.19 -3.24 -3.36
N SER A 158 10.01 -3.48 -4.36
CA SER A 158 10.38 -4.83 -4.78
C SER A 158 11.87 -4.94 -5.09
N VAL A 159 12.37 -6.16 -5.11
CA VAL A 159 13.74 -6.46 -5.51
C VAL A 159 13.80 -6.51 -7.04
N PRO A 160 14.60 -5.64 -7.69
CA PRO A 160 14.72 -5.64 -9.14
C PRO A 160 15.33 -6.94 -9.67
N LYS A 161 14.86 -7.39 -10.84
CA LYS A 161 15.34 -8.62 -11.49
C LYS A 161 16.74 -8.50 -12.06
N SER A 162 17.18 -7.29 -12.40
CA SER A 162 18.50 -7.04 -12.96
C SER A 162 19.60 -7.51 -12.02
N LYS A 163 20.43 -8.43 -12.48
CA LYS A 163 21.60 -8.93 -11.72
C LYS A 163 22.59 -7.83 -11.39
N PHE A 164 22.63 -6.77 -12.21
CA PHE A 164 23.48 -5.61 -12.00
C PHE A 164 22.86 -4.64 -11.00
N LEU A 165 21.59 -4.27 -11.14
CA LEU A 165 20.93 -3.29 -10.28
C LEU A 165 20.65 -3.83 -8.87
N LYS A 166 20.28 -5.11 -8.75
CA LYS A 166 19.89 -5.75 -7.48
C LYS A 166 20.89 -5.55 -6.34
N PRO A 167 22.22 -5.84 -6.50
CA PRO A 167 23.15 -5.71 -5.37
C PRO A 167 23.27 -4.26 -4.85
N PHE A 168 23.31 -3.27 -5.75
CA PHE A 168 23.38 -1.85 -5.37
C PHE A 168 22.11 -1.38 -4.70
N TYR A 169 20.95 -1.77 -5.24
CA TYR A 169 19.65 -1.41 -4.67
C TYR A 169 19.44 -2.03 -3.29
N MET A 170 19.74 -3.31 -3.12
CA MET A 170 19.65 -3.99 -1.82
C MET A 170 20.66 -3.45 -0.81
N PHE A 171 21.88 -3.10 -1.23
CA PHE A 171 22.85 -2.41 -0.37
C PHE A 171 22.28 -1.06 0.09
N TYR A 172 21.69 -0.29 -0.83
CA TYR A 172 21.04 0.98 -0.51
C TYR A 172 19.93 0.80 0.53
N LEU A 173 18.99 -0.12 0.29
CA LEU A 173 17.87 -0.38 1.22
C LEU A 173 18.33 -0.88 2.59
N LYS A 174 19.33 -1.78 2.64
CA LYS A 174 19.75 -2.45 3.87
C LYS A 174 20.80 -1.68 4.70
N LYS A 175 21.56 -0.79 4.07
CA LYS A 175 22.67 -0.10 4.71
C LYS A 175 22.50 1.41 4.72
N ILE A 176 22.20 2.01 3.57
CA ILE A 176 22.16 3.49 3.45
C ILE A 176 20.90 4.05 4.10
N ILE A 177 19.72 3.48 3.83
CA ILE A 177 18.46 3.96 4.41
C ILE A 177 18.47 3.92 5.95
N PRO A 178 18.92 2.85 6.65
CA PRO A 178 19.03 2.86 8.09
C PRO A 178 20.01 3.92 8.65
N ILE A 179 21.14 4.18 7.94
CA ILE A 179 22.08 5.24 8.33
C ILE A 179 21.42 6.62 8.21
N LEU A 180 20.70 6.87 7.11
CA LEU A 180 19.94 8.11 6.94
C LEU A 180 18.83 8.24 8.01
N GLY A 181 18.14 7.13 8.34
CA GLY A 181 17.18 7.07 9.43
C GLY A 181 17.78 7.49 10.75
N LYS A 182 19.00 6.99 11.09
CA LYS A 182 19.73 7.36 12.30
C LYS A 182 20.11 8.84 12.33
N LEU A 183 20.59 9.38 11.20
CA LEU A 183 21.07 10.76 11.12
C LEU A 183 19.93 11.80 11.20
N PHE A 184 18.77 11.49 10.63
CA PHE A 184 17.71 12.49 10.47
C PHE A 184 16.50 12.27 11.37
N LEU A 185 16.23 11.06 11.91
CA LEU A 185 14.91 10.72 12.47
C LEU A 185 14.91 9.75 13.67
N GLY A 186 16.07 9.38 14.19
CA GLY A 186 16.18 8.78 15.52
C GLY A 186 15.88 7.28 15.67
N SER A 187 15.38 6.56 14.67
CA SER A 187 15.03 5.13 14.84
C SER A 187 15.56 4.25 13.70
N PRO A 188 16.86 3.92 13.67
CA PRO A 188 17.49 3.15 12.58
C PRO A 188 16.92 1.73 12.45
N GLU A 189 16.45 1.13 13.55
CA GLU A 189 15.93 -0.24 13.56
C GLU A 189 14.64 -0.39 12.75
N THR A 190 13.74 0.58 12.84
CA THR A 190 12.50 0.55 12.08
C THR A 190 12.75 0.64 10.57
N TYR A 191 13.70 1.47 10.13
CA TYR A 191 14.08 1.57 8.72
C TYR A 191 14.87 0.37 8.20
N LYS A 192 15.57 -0.37 9.06
CA LYS A 192 16.19 -1.65 8.73
C LYS A 192 15.13 -2.67 8.29
N MET A 193 13.96 -2.64 8.92
CA MET A 193 12.84 -3.54 8.56
C MET A 193 12.34 -3.34 7.14
N LEU A 194 12.44 -2.14 6.55
CA LEU A 194 12.08 -1.94 5.14
C LEU A 194 12.90 -2.83 4.21
N GLY A 195 14.22 -2.92 4.45
CA GLY A 195 15.09 -3.80 3.68
C GLY A 195 14.77 -5.28 3.89
N VAL A 196 14.44 -5.69 5.12
CA VAL A 196 14.06 -7.07 5.46
C VAL A 196 12.77 -7.45 4.75
N TYR A 197 11.70 -6.65 4.91
CA TYR A 197 10.43 -6.90 4.23
C TYR A 197 10.57 -6.93 2.70
N THR A 198 11.32 -5.98 2.12
CA THR A 198 11.53 -5.94 0.66
C THR A 198 12.27 -7.19 0.16
N GLU A 199 13.25 -7.69 0.90
CA GLU A 199 13.98 -8.90 0.55
C GLU A 199 13.10 -10.15 0.64
N GLU A 200 12.34 -10.32 1.73
CA GLU A 200 11.41 -11.44 1.92
C GLU A 200 10.27 -11.43 0.88
N PHE A 201 9.74 -10.26 0.58
CA PHE A 201 8.69 -10.09 -0.43
C PHE A 201 9.20 -10.39 -1.85
N GLY A 202 10.45 -10.05 -2.14
CA GLY A 202 11.02 -10.18 -3.47
C GLY A 202 10.30 -9.30 -4.50
N ASN A 203 9.15 -9.74 -4.99
CA ASN A 203 8.30 -8.99 -5.91
C ASN A 203 6.85 -9.54 -5.94
N SER A 204 5.95 -8.84 -6.61
CA SER A 204 4.52 -9.17 -6.65
C SER A 204 4.14 -10.38 -7.52
N ARG A 205 5.08 -11.24 -7.96
CA ARG A 205 4.72 -12.42 -8.76
C ARG A 205 3.95 -13.46 -7.94
N ASN A 206 4.34 -13.66 -6.67
CA ASN A 206 3.58 -14.51 -5.77
C ASN A 206 2.18 -13.94 -5.52
N VAL A 207 2.06 -12.63 -5.31
CA VAL A 207 0.77 -11.94 -5.20
C VAL A 207 -0.08 -12.17 -6.46
N TYR A 208 0.52 -12.03 -7.66
CA TYR A 208 -0.16 -12.32 -8.91
C TYR A 208 -0.69 -13.75 -8.97
N GLN A 209 0.09 -14.74 -8.57
CA GLN A 209 -0.35 -16.15 -8.55
C GLN A 209 -1.51 -16.37 -7.58
N ILE A 210 -1.46 -15.78 -6.39
CA ILE A 210 -2.51 -15.88 -5.37
C ILE A 210 -3.81 -15.21 -5.83
N PHE A 211 -3.72 -14.07 -6.52
CA PHE A 211 -4.87 -13.33 -7.02
C PHE A 211 -5.40 -13.83 -8.37
N ASN A 212 -4.66 -14.69 -9.07
CA ASN A 212 -5.09 -15.29 -10.34
C ASN A 212 -6.12 -16.41 -10.08
N ARG A 213 -7.32 -15.99 -9.68
CA ARG A 213 -8.47 -16.81 -9.28
C ARG A 213 -9.64 -16.57 -10.24
N PRO A 214 -10.64 -17.48 -10.30
CA PRO A 214 -11.80 -17.31 -11.18
C PRO A 214 -12.60 -16.01 -10.98
N GLU A 215 -12.51 -15.42 -9.77
CA GLU A 215 -13.22 -14.19 -9.42
C GLU A 215 -12.58 -12.94 -10.01
N PHE A 216 -11.32 -13.01 -10.44
CA PHE A 216 -10.56 -11.86 -10.90
C PHE A 216 -9.94 -12.08 -12.29
N LYS A 217 -9.90 -11.02 -13.07
CA LYS A 217 -8.94 -10.88 -14.18
C LYS A 217 -7.80 -10.02 -13.70
N VAL A 218 -6.59 -10.58 -13.58
CA VAL A 218 -5.42 -9.95 -12.95
C VAL A 218 -4.29 -9.74 -13.96
N GLU A 219 -3.60 -8.62 -13.83
CA GLU A 219 -2.39 -8.28 -14.57
C GLU A 219 -1.26 -7.92 -13.60
N TYR A 220 -0.06 -8.41 -13.88
CA TYR A 220 1.17 -8.02 -13.16
C TYR A 220 1.70 -6.71 -13.75
N VAL A 221 2.07 -5.77 -12.87
CA VAL A 221 2.66 -4.48 -13.26
C VAL A 221 4.05 -4.31 -12.65
N GLU A 222 4.93 -3.65 -13.40
CA GLU A 222 6.32 -3.43 -13.00
C GLU A 222 6.75 -2.00 -13.33
N TYR A 223 7.43 -1.34 -12.38
CA TYR A 223 7.87 0.03 -12.51
C TYR A 223 9.37 0.12 -12.24
N PHE A 224 10.04 1.02 -12.96
CA PHE A 224 11.44 1.36 -12.78
C PHE A 224 12.33 0.12 -12.60
N TYR A 225 12.42 -0.70 -13.67
CA TYR A 225 13.25 -1.92 -13.70
C TYR A 225 12.95 -2.95 -12.58
N GLY A 226 11.72 -2.94 -12.05
CA GLY A 226 11.29 -3.85 -11.00
C GLY A 226 11.63 -3.41 -9.57
N CYS A 227 12.03 -2.14 -9.37
CA CYS A 227 12.19 -1.58 -8.02
C CYS A 227 10.86 -1.38 -7.30
N ALA A 228 9.76 -1.29 -8.04
CA ALA A 228 8.41 -1.47 -7.54
C ALA A 228 7.63 -2.38 -8.48
N THR A 229 6.82 -3.26 -7.91
CA THR A 229 5.94 -4.16 -8.66
C THR A 229 4.59 -4.22 -8.00
N GLY A 230 3.60 -4.67 -8.75
CA GLY A 230 2.25 -4.77 -8.25
C GLY A 230 1.38 -5.68 -9.08
N ILE A 231 0.11 -5.63 -8.77
CA ILE A 231 -0.96 -6.21 -9.55
C ILE A 231 -2.08 -5.20 -9.71
N LYS A 232 -2.77 -5.28 -10.83
CA LYS A 232 -4.06 -4.65 -11.04
C LYS A 232 -5.05 -5.68 -11.54
N GLY A 233 -6.33 -5.44 -11.33
CA GLY A 233 -7.32 -6.38 -11.81
C GLY A 233 -8.75 -5.86 -11.72
N ILE A 234 -9.66 -6.70 -12.20
CA ILE A 234 -11.10 -6.46 -12.23
C ILE A 234 -11.78 -7.68 -11.61
N LYS A 235 -12.73 -7.45 -10.71
CA LYS A 235 -13.64 -8.48 -10.23
C LYS A 235 -14.63 -8.85 -11.34
N ILE A 236 -14.70 -10.15 -11.68
CA ILE A 236 -15.54 -10.63 -12.81
C ILE A 236 -17.00 -10.79 -12.39
N LYS A 237 -17.24 -11.28 -11.16
CA LYS A 237 -18.58 -11.58 -10.62
C LYS A 237 -18.73 -11.17 -9.16
#